data_f5cf1de377b006ba6e4fae23e1af63ed
#
_entry.id   f5cf1de377b006ba6e4fae23e1af63ed
#
_cell.length_a   1.000
_cell.length_b   1.000
_cell.length_c   1.000
_cell.angle_alpha   90.00
_cell.angle_beta   90.00
_cell.angle_gamma   90.00
#
_symmetry.space_group_name_H-M   'P 1'
#
loop_
_entity.id
_entity.type
_entity.pdbx_description
1 polymer ?
#
loop_
_entity_poly.entity_id
_entity_poly.type
_entity_poly.pdbx_seq_one_letter_code
_entity_poly.pdbx_strand_id
1 'polypeptide(L)'
;GGRRREDDLLQRLREAYPDREWATDSLDHIPVDFFPRLAGYTGRGVATTATYAARQFGVGSAMGLMKAAKLCPQAILLPVDFEEVRRISRLFKSTIREIAPVVEDRGVDEVYIDFTHVPGGQREGGRVLARLIQKSIFQVTGLTCSIGVAPNKLIAKMASEFKKPNGISIVQTDDLQTLIWPLPCRKINGVGPKADEKLQGHGIHTIGELAQRERGWLIDTFGKSYGAWLHEVSWGRDERPVQTESEPVSMSRETTFERDLHAVRDRAELGAIFTRLCEQVATDLSNKGYLGKTIGIKLRYDNFQSVTRDVTLDHFTADPATIRRQAGLCLKRVDLSRRIRLLGVRVGKLVKPGTDGSVPQVYSDPASSPPPRDQTRHDRNDLLFPELDG
;
A
#
# COMPACT_ATOMS: atom_id res chain seq x y z
N GLY A 1 -2.92 -4.63 18.85
CA GLY A 1 -1.66 -4.11 19.40
C GLY A 1 -1.68 -2.62 19.74
N GLY A 2 -2.32 -1.74 18.94
CA GLY A 2 -2.39 -0.29 19.17
C GLY A 2 -3.17 0.05 20.45
N ARG A 3 -4.41 -0.40 20.57
CA ARG A 3 -5.30 -0.06 21.70
C ARG A 3 -4.73 -0.40 23.08
N ARG A 4 -4.14 -1.59 23.29
CA ARG A 4 -3.52 -1.93 24.57
C ARG A 4 -2.38 -1.00 24.98
N ARG A 5 -1.65 -0.41 24.02
CA ARG A 5 -0.57 0.55 24.29
C ARG A 5 -1.10 1.94 24.59
N GLU A 6 -2.20 2.31 23.99
CA GLU A 6 -2.91 3.56 24.31
C GLU A 6 -3.48 3.49 25.73
N ASP A 7 -4.10 2.37 26.12
CA ASP A 7 -4.61 2.15 27.46
C ASP A 7 -3.49 2.19 28.51
N ASP A 8 -2.35 1.56 28.25
CA ASP A 8 -1.16 1.57 29.11
C ASP A 8 -0.55 2.97 29.23
N LEU A 9 -0.49 3.72 28.12
CA LEU A 9 -0.05 5.11 28.10
C LEU A 9 -0.97 6.01 28.93
N LEU A 10 -2.27 5.90 28.76
CA LEU A 10 -3.27 6.66 29.49
C LEU A 10 -3.26 6.34 30.99
N GLN A 11 -3.06 5.06 31.34
CA GLN A 11 -2.90 4.66 32.74
C GLN A 11 -1.67 5.31 33.37
N ARG A 12 -0.52 5.27 32.73
CA ARG A 12 0.72 5.92 33.20
C ARG A 12 0.58 7.44 33.33
N LEU A 13 -0.16 8.08 32.42
CA LEU A 13 -0.44 9.51 32.50
C LEU A 13 -1.33 9.86 33.68
N ARG A 14 -2.38 9.07 33.95
CA ARG A 14 -3.26 9.26 35.12
C ARG A 14 -2.50 9.06 36.44
N GLU A 15 -1.60 8.10 36.49
CA GLU A 15 -0.73 7.87 37.66
C GLU A 15 0.24 9.02 37.91
N ALA A 16 0.82 9.59 36.79
CA ALA A 16 1.78 10.69 36.89
C ALA A 16 1.16 12.08 37.14
N TYR A 17 -0.08 12.27 36.68
CA TYR A 17 -0.82 13.54 36.77
C TYR A 17 -2.28 13.29 37.19
N PRO A 18 -2.55 12.92 38.45
CA PRO A 18 -3.87 12.51 38.92
C PRO A 18 -4.90 13.64 38.87
N ASP A 19 -4.46 14.89 38.93
CA ASP A 19 -5.33 16.09 38.93
C ASP A 19 -5.69 16.58 37.51
N ARG A 20 -5.25 15.87 36.47
CA ARG A 20 -5.51 16.27 35.07
C ARG A 20 -6.41 15.27 34.36
N GLU A 21 -7.49 15.77 33.77
CA GLU A 21 -8.26 14.98 32.83
C GLU A 21 -7.50 14.86 31.49
N TRP A 22 -7.27 13.62 31.08
CA TRP A 22 -6.67 13.31 29.80
C TRP A 22 -7.78 12.90 28.82
N ALA A 23 -8.00 13.73 27.81
CA ALA A 23 -8.89 13.39 26.70
C ALA A 23 -8.31 12.21 25.93
N THR A 24 -9.15 11.22 25.65
CA THR A 24 -8.76 10.03 24.88
C THR A 24 -8.68 10.28 23.37
N ASP A 25 -9.12 11.45 22.92
CA ASP A 25 -9.38 11.73 21.52
C ASP A 25 -8.20 12.40 20.79
N SER A 26 -7.17 12.85 21.52
CA SER A 26 -5.98 13.45 20.92
C SER A 26 -4.72 13.15 21.73
N LEU A 27 -3.63 12.81 21.01
CA LEU A 27 -2.30 12.61 21.58
C LEU A 27 -1.50 13.91 21.72
N ASP A 28 -2.04 15.04 21.23
CA ASP A 28 -1.34 16.32 21.08
C ASP A 28 -0.86 16.93 22.39
N HIS A 29 -1.54 16.63 23.48
CA HIS A 29 -1.25 17.16 24.82
C HIS A 29 -0.38 16.25 25.68
N ILE A 30 0.03 15.09 25.15
CA ILE A 30 0.86 14.14 25.88
C ILE A 30 2.33 14.54 25.75
N PRO A 31 3.05 14.75 26.87
CA PRO A 31 4.47 15.01 26.82
C PRO A 31 5.23 13.87 26.12
N VAL A 32 6.13 14.22 25.22
CA VAL A 32 6.86 13.28 24.36
C VAL A 32 7.61 12.21 25.17
N ASP A 33 8.07 12.53 26.38
CA ASP A 33 8.80 11.61 27.26
C ASP A 33 7.96 10.48 27.83
N PHE A 34 6.62 10.59 27.78
CA PHE A 34 5.71 9.52 28.18
C PHE A 34 5.58 8.41 27.15
N PHE A 35 5.88 8.70 25.89
CA PHE A 35 5.84 7.67 24.86
C PHE A 35 7.00 6.69 25.00
N PRO A 36 6.76 5.39 24.71
CA PRO A 36 7.79 4.37 24.82
C PRO A 36 8.93 4.64 23.82
N ARG A 37 10.14 4.29 24.20
CA ARG A 37 11.29 4.25 23.29
C ARG A 37 11.36 2.89 22.59
N LEU A 38 12.10 2.84 21.49
CA LEU A 38 12.30 1.59 20.74
C LEU A 38 13.19 0.59 21.47
N ALA A 39 13.99 1.01 22.46
CA ALA A 39 14.83 0.13 23.25
C ALA A 39 14.00 -1.03 23.84
N GLY A 40 14.46 -2.26 23.62
CA GLY A 40 13.78 -3.47 24.11
C GLY A 40 12.47 -3.82 23.40
N TYR A 41 12.15 -3.18 22.27
CA TYR A 41 10.93 -3.50 21.53
C TYR A 41 10.88 -4.95 21.10
N THR A 42 9.80 -5.63 21.45
CA THR A 42 9.45 -6.97 20.99
C THR A 42 8.10 -6.92 20.28
N GLY A 43 7.99 -7.59 19.14
CA GLY A 43 6.73 -7.65 18.38
C GLY A 43 6.93 -7.56 16.88
N ARG A 44 5.81 -7.59 16.14
CA ARG A 44 5.76 -7.65 14.69
C ARG A 44 5.37 -6.31 14.04
N GLY A 45 5.40 -5.24 14.81
CA GLY A 45 5.08 -3.90 14.32
C GLY A 45 6.08 -3.42 13.27
N VAL A 46 5.60 -2.53 12.41
CA VAL A 46 6.36 -1.92 11.30
C VAL A 46 6.23 -0.41 11.42
N ALA A 47 7.32 0.31 11.21
CA ALA A 47 7.30 1.77 11.16
C ALA A 47 6.55 2.25 9.92
N THR A 48 5.53 3.08 10.11
CA THR A 48 4.85 3.76 9.00
C THR A 48 5.74 4.84 8.42
N THR A 49 6.41 5.61 9.29
CA THR A 49 7.37 6.63 8.91
C THR A 49 8.40 6.83 10.02
N ALA A 50 9.43 7.63 9.74
CA ALA A 50 10.45 8.01 10.68
C ALA A 50 10.85 9.47 10.44
N THR A 51 11.19 10.21 11.52
CA THR A 51 11.75 11.54 11.42
C THR A 51 13.10 11.54 10.68
N TYR A 52 13.50 12.66 10.13
CA TYR A 52 14.84 12.76 9.47
C TYR A 52 15.99 12.44 10.43
N ALA A 53 15.85 12.79 11.71
CA ALA A 53 16.83 12.41 12.74
C ALA A 53 16.94 10.88 12.88
N ALA A 54 15.82 10.16 12.96
CA ALA A 54 15.82 8.70 13.02
C ALA A 54 16.32 8.04 11.70
N ARG A 55 16.06 8.67 10.55
CA ARG A 55 16.58 8.22 9.24
C ARG A 55 18.10 8.26 9.15
N GLN A 56 18.77 9.19 9.86
CA GLN A 56 20.23 9.23 9.93
C GLN A 56 20.83 7.95 10.57
N PHE A 57 20.07 7.29 11.45
CA PHE A 57 20.42 5.99 12.01
C PHE A 57 19.99 4.80 11.14
N GLY A 58 19.47 5.06 9.92
CA GLY A 58 19.01 4.03 8.99
C GLY A 58 17.59 3.54 9.24
N VAL A 59 16.81 4.16 10.14
CA VAL A 59 15.40 3.84 10.37
C VAL A 59 14.55 4.43 9.25
N GLY A 60 13.67 3.63 8.64
CA GLY A 60 12.83 4.07 7.52
C GLY A 60 11.43 3.47 7.52
N SER A 61 10.59 3.95 6.62
CA SER A 61 9.24 3.42 6.40
C SER A 61 9.29 1.95 6.00
N ALA A 62 8.26 1.20 6.42
CA ALA A 62 8.14 -0.25 6.25
C ALA A 62 9.21 -1.10 6.95
N MET A 63 10.06 -0.50 7.78
CA MET A 63 11.03 -1.25 8.58
C MET A 63 10.36 -1.90 9.78
N GLY A 64 10.66 -3.19 10.04
CA GLY A 64 10.22 -3.86 11.27
C GLY A 64 10.79 -3.17 12.51
N LEU A 65 9.94 -2.92 13.51
CA LEU A 65 10.33 -2.14 14.70
C LEU A 65 11.43 -2.81 15.52
N MET A 66 11.55 -4.13 15.51
CA MET A 66 12.69 -4.83 16.13
C MET A 66 14.04 -4.48 15.47
N LYS A 67 14.04 -4.31 14.14
CA LYS A 67 15.23 -3.85 13.40
C LYS A 67 15.50 -2.37 13.68
N ALA A 68 14.46 -1.54 13.67
CA ALA A 68 14.57 -0.12 14.02
C ALA A 68 15.11 0.08 15.45
N ALA A 69 14.68 -0.73 16.41
CA ALA A 69 15.16 -0.71 17.79
C ALA A 69 16.66 -1.02 17.92
N LYS A 70 17.19 -1.87 17.06
CA LYS A 70 18.64 -2.15 17.01
C LYS A 70 19.45 -0.99 16.43
N LEU A 71 18.88 -0.26 15.46
CA LEU A 71 19.53 0.88 14.80
C LEU A 71 19.44 2.17 15.61
N CYS A 72 18.32 2.40 16.27
CA CYS A 72 18.05 3.64 17.00
C CYS A 72 17.20 3.34 18.26
N PRO A 73 17.79 2.72 19.31
CA PRO A 73 17.05 2.34 20.51
C PRO A 73 16.45 3.52 21.27
N GLN A 74 17.07 4.71 21.16
CA GLN A 74 16.61 5.95 21.79
C GLN A 74 15.40 6.58 21.09
N ALA A 75 15.04 6.18 19.86
CA ALA A 75 13.93 6.75 19.14
C ALA A 75 12.61 6.52 19.90
N ILE A 76 11.77 7.56 19.89
CA ILE A 76 10.45 7.53 20.49
C ILE A 76 9.49 6.86 19.54
N LEU A 77 8.69 5.92 20.06
CA LEU A 77 7.67 5.22 19.31
C LEU A 77 6.30 5.87 19.54
N LEU A 78 5.82 6.59 18.52
CA LEU A 78 4.48 7.17 18.53
C LEU A 78 3.48 6.23 17.86
N PRO A 79 2.26 6.07 18.39
CA PRO A 79 1.17 5.42 17.66
C PRO A 79 0.80 6.27 16.44
N VAL A 80 0.35 5.60 15.38
CA VAL A 80 -0.13 6.30 14.19
C VAL A 80 -1.60 6.68 14.38
N ASP A 81 -1.91 7.94 14.18
CA ASP A 81 -3.28 8.46 14.10
C ASP A 81 -3.73 8.50 12.64
N PHE A 82 -4.40 7.44 12.20
CA PHE A 82 -4.90 7.36 10.81
C PHE A 82 -6.07 8.31 10.54
N GLU A 83 -6.78 8.75 11.54
CA GLU A 83 -7.88 9.70 11.36
C GLU A 83 -7.31 11.08 11.02
N GLU A 84 -6.33 11.54 11.80
CA GLU A 84 -5.64 12.79 11.55
C GLU A 84 -4.85 12.74 10.22
N VAL A 85 -4.15 11.64 9.94
CA VAL A 85 -3.47 11.47 8.63
C VAL A 85 -4.45 11.63 7.47
N ARG A 86 -5.65 11.03 7.55
CA ARG A 86 -6.66 11.18 6.50
C ARG A 86 -7.25 12.59 6.45
N ARG A 87 -7.42 13.25 7.60
CA ARG A 87 -7.90 14.64 7.66
C ARG A 87 -6.95 15.58 6.93
N ILE A 88 -5.67 15.53 7.27
CA ILE A 88 -4.60 16.32 6.63
C ILE A 88 -4.46 15.97 5.15
N SER A 89 -4.55 14.69 4.81
CA SER A 89 -4.54 14.24 3.41
C SER A 89 -5.64 14.90 2.58
N ARG A 90 -6.87 14.92 3.08
CA ARG A 90 -7.99 15.61 2.40
C ARG A 90 -7.74 17.11 2.26
N LEU A 91 -7.22 17.74 3.32
CA LEU A 91 -6.97 19.17 3.37
C LEU A 91 -5.93 19.61 2.33
N PHE A 92 -4.76 19.00 2.28
CA PHE A 92 -3.75 19.40 1.30
C PHE A 92 -4.20 19.11 -0.15
N LYS A 93 -4.92 18.00 -0.38
CA LYS A 93 -5.42 17.66 -1.71
C LYS A 93 -6.51 18.62 -2.19
N SER A 94 -7.41 19.07 -1.31
CA SER A 94 -8.40 20.10 -1.67
C SER A 94 -7.72 21.43 -2.00
N THR A 95 -6.74 21.85 -1.21
CA THR A 95 -5.96 23.06 -1.46
C THR A 95 -5.24 23.00 -2.82
N ILE A 96 -4.66 21.86 -3.19
CA ILE A 96 -4.04 21.69 -4.51
C ILE A 96 -5.09 21.82 -5.62
N ARG A 97 -6.27 21.19 -5.49
CA ARG A 97 -7.31 21.22 -6.53
C ARG A 97 -7.86 22.62 -6.78
N GLU A 98 -7.85 23.50 -5.81
CA GLU A 98 -8.21 24.93 -5.98
C GLU A 98 -7.22 25.68 -6.87
N ILE A 99 -5.95 25.24 -6.89
CA ILE A 99 -4.87 25.86 -7.68
C ILE A 99 -4.75 25.18 -9.04
N ALA A 100 -4.77 23.84 -9.05
CA ALA A 100 -4.59 23.01 -10.24
C ALA A 100 -5.59 21.83 -10.17
N PRO A 101 -6.67 21.84 -10.95
CA PRO A 101 -7.78 20.90 -10.79
C PRO A 101 -7.49 19.48 -11.24
N VAL A 102 -6.51 19.28 -12.13
CA VAL A 102 -6.17 17.95 -12.63
C VAL A 102 -5.16 17.27 -11.70
N VAL A 103 -5.68 16.51 -10.74
CA VAL A 103 -4.91 15.86 -9.67
C VAL A 103 -5.21 14.37 -9.63
N GLU A 104 -4.16 13.55 -9.71
CA GLU A 104 -4.20 12.10 -9.47
C GLU A 104 -3.82 11.80 -8.01
N ASP A 105 -4.71 11.13 -7.30
CA ASP A 105 -4.47 10.67 -5.94
C ASP A 105 -3.59 9.40 -5.96
N ARG A 106 -2.46 9.43 -5.23
CA ARG A 106 -1.50 8.31 -5.15
C ARG A 106 -1.33 7.75 -3.74
N GLY A 107 -2.24 8.07 -2.85
CA GLY A 107 -2.21 7.63 -1.46
C GLY A 107 -2.45 8.77 -0.48
N VAL A 108 -2.15 8.56 0.79
CA VAL A 108 -2.45 9.57 1.84
C VAL A 108 -1.57 10.81 1.78
N ASP A 109 -0.38 10.72 1.19
CA ASP A 109 0.68 11.74 1.24
C ASP A 109 1.26 12.13 -0.13
N GLU A 110 0.75 11.57 -1.23
CA GLU A 110 1.27 11.82 -2.57
C GLU A 110 0.16 12.09 -3.58
N VAL A 111 0.46 12.99 -4.53
CA VAL A 111 -0.38 13.27 -5.69
C VAL A 111 0.50 13.54 -6.92
N TYR A 112 -0.04 13.29 -8.10
CA TYR A 112 0.44 13.92 -9.34
C TYR A 112 -0.50 15.04 -9.73
N ILE A 113 0.06 16.10 -10.29
CA ILE A 113 -0.67 17.31 -10.72
C ILE A 113 -0.27 17.61 -12.15
N ASP A 114 -1.23 17.84 -13.02
CA ASP A 114 -0.97 18.30 -14.38
C ASP A 114 -0.97 19.82 -14.44
N PHE A 115 0.19 20.42 -14.75
CA PHE A 115 0.37 21.86 -14.89
C PHE A 115 0.11 22.38 -16.30
N THR A 116 -0.12 21.50 -17.28
CA THR A 116 -0.12 21.83 -18.71
C THR A 116 -1.06 22.99 -19.05
N HIS A 117 -2.25 22.96 -18.51
CA HIS A 117 -3.31 23.94 -18.79
C HIS A 117 -3.58 24.90 -17.62
N VAL A 118 -2.77 24.86 -16.57
CA VAL A 118 -2.92 25.79 -15.45
C VAL A 118 -2.31 27.14 -15.82
N PRO A 119 -3.02 28.28 -15.65
CA PRO A 119 -2.47 29.59 -15.92
C PRO A 119 -1.15 29.84 -15.19
N GLY A 120 -0.09 30.17 -15.91
CA GLY A 120 1.25 30.34 -15.34
C GLY A 120 1.96 29.02 -14.96
N GLY A 121 1.37 27.86 -15.24
CA GLY A 121 1.92 26.54 -14.90
C GLY A 121 3.26 26.23 -15.58
N GLN A 122 3.56 26.88 -16.72
CA GLN A 122 4.83 26.72 -17.45
C GLN A 122 5.88 27.78 -17.07
N ARG A 123 5.54 28.77 -16.24
CA ARG A 123 6.47 29.83 -15.84
C ARG A 123 7.65 29.26 -15.07
N GLU A 124 8.84 29.63 -15.47
CA GLU A 124 10.11 29.11 -14.92
C GLU A 124 10.15 27.57 -14.87
N GLY A 125 9.64 26.90 -15.94
CA GLY A 125 9.57 25.45 -16.00
C GLY A 125 8.67 24.83 -14.91
N GLY A 126 7.61 25.53 -14.52
CA GLY A 126 6.67 25.09 -13.46
C GLY A 126 7.05 25.51 -12.03
N ARG A 127 8.18 26.19 -11.82
CA ARG A 127 8.67 26.59 -10.50
C ARG A 127 7.73 27.54 -9.78
N VAL A 128 7.14 28.49 -10.49
CA VAL A 128 6.25 29.49 -9.90
C VAL A 128 5.03 28.81 -9.29
N LEU A 129 4.40 27.90 -10.03
CA LEU A 129 3.23 27.17 -9.56
C LEU A 129 3.60 26.19 -8.41
N ALA A 130 4.73 25.50 -8.53
CA ALA A 130 5.22 24.61 -7.47
C ALA A 130 5.45 25.36 -6.15
N ARG A 131 6.02 26.57 -6.20
CA ARG A 131 6.18 27.42 -5.01
C ARG A 131 4.84 27.85 -4.41
N LEU A 132 3.86 28.21 -5.26
CA LEU A 132 2.54 28.56 -4.80
C LEU A 132 1.89 27.39 -4.06
N ILE A 133 1.90 26.20 -4.64
CA ILE A 133 1.37 24.98 -4.02
C ILE A 133 2.07 24.67 -2.70
N GLN A 134 3.42 24.71 -2.66
CA GLN A 134 4.19 24.44 -1.45
C GLN A 134 3.83 25.41 -0.32
N LYS A 135 3.72 26.71 -0.63
CA LYS A 135 3.30 27.73 0.30
C LYS A 135 1.88 27.52 0.80
N SER A 136 0.94 27.24 -0.09
CA SER A 136 -0.47 27.03 0.26
C SER A 136 -0.65 25.80 1.14
N ILE A 137 0.03 24.68 0.84
CA ILE A 137 0.01 23.49 1.70
C ILE A 137 0.54 23.82 3.10
N PHE A 138 1.67 24.52 3.19
CA PHE A 138 2.24 24.91 4.49
C PHE A 138 1.29 25.81 5.29
N GLN A 139 0.63 26.75 4.65
CA GLN A 139 -0.31 27.66 5.31
C GLN A 139 -1.52 26.95 5.92
N VAL A 140 -2.06 25.91 5.24
CA VAL A 140 -3.25 25.22 5.70
C VAL A 140 -2.97 24.02 6.60
N THR A 141 -1.78 23.41 6.49
CA THR A 141 -1.45 22.17 7.23
C THR A 141 -0.31 22.32 8.22
N GLY A 142 0.51 23.35 8.11
CA GLY A 142 1.79 23.47 8.82
C GLY A 142 2.87 22.50 8.35
N LEU A 143 2.58 21.66 7.33
CA LEU A 143 3.51 20.65 6.83
C LEU A 143 4.28 21.14 5.61
N THR A 144 5.54 20.73 5.53
CA THR A 144 6.37 20.95 4.34
C THR A 144 6.17 19.83 3.33
N CYS A 145 6.36 20.15 2.04
CA CYS A 145 6.33 19.15 0.97
C CYS A 145 7.48 19.35 -0.01
N SER A 146 7.88 18.28 -0.69
CA SER A 146 8.86 18.32 -1.79
C SER A 146 8.18 18.07 -3.11
N ILE A 147 8.50 18.86 -4.13
CA ILE A 147 7.84 18.83 -5.44
C ILE A 147 8.87 18.56 -6.52
N GLY A 148 8.60 17.57 -7.36
CA GLY A 148 9.31 17.32 -8.61
C GLY A 148 8.45 17.78 -9.79
N VAL A 149 9.00 18.62 -10.65
CA VAL A 149 8.37 19.07 -11.90
C VAL A 149 9.14 18.49 -13.07
N ALA A 150 8.43 17.83 -13.97
CA ALA A 150 9.05 17.14 -15.12
C ALA A 150 8.03 16.92 -16.23
N PRO A 151 8.46 16.50 -17.43
CA PRO A 151 7.57 16.25 -18.55
C PRO A 151 6.53 15.14 -18.33
N ASN A 152 6.78 14.21 -17.41
CA ASN A 152 5.88 13.09 -17.11
C ASN A 152 5.93 12.66 -15.63
N LYS A 153 5.00 11.78 -15.23
CA LYS A 153 4.86 11.30 -13.85
C LYS A 153 6.07 10.53 -13.35
N LEU A 154 6.71 9.74 -14.21
CA LEU A 154 7.89 8.96 -13.84
C LEU A 154 9.03 9.86 -13.37
N ILE A 155 9.41 10.82 -14.19
CA ILE A 155 10.53 11.73 -13.89
C ILE A 155 10.17 12.70 -12.77
N ALA A 156 8.93 13.19 -12.73
CA ALA A 156 8.46 14.05 -11.63
C ALA A 156 8.57 13.36 -10.26
N LYS A 157 8.20 12.07 -10.17
CA LYS A 157 8.35 11.28 -8.95
C LYS A 157 9.81 11.14 -8.52
N MET A 158 10.72 10.89 -9.46
CA MET A 158 12.15 10.81 -9.17
C MET A 158 12.69 12.17 -8.73
N ALA A 159 12.33 13.23 -9.44
CA ALA A 159 12.77 14.60 -9.15
C ALA A 159 12.32 15.09 -7.75
N SER A 160 11.14 14.65 -7.28
CA SER A 160 10.64 15.01 -5.95
C SER A 160 11.56 14.55 -4.80
N GLU A 161 12.43 13.55 -5.05
CA GLU A 161 13.37 13.02 -4.07
C GLU A 161 14.71 13.80 -4.00
N PHE A 162 15.06 14.59 -5.05
CA PHE A 162 16.39 15.17 -5.20
C PHE A 162 16.74 16.20 -4.13
N LYS A 163 15.76 16.97 -3.68
CA LYS A 163 15.92 18.06 -2.73
C LYS A 163 15.01 17.91 -1.52
N LYS A 164 14.81 16.68 -1.02
CA LYS A 164 14.15 16.47 0.26
C LYS A 164 15.04 16.87 1.43
N PRO A 165 14.46 17.45 2.50
CA PRO A 165 13.09 17.92 2.67
C PRO A 165 12.81 19.28 2.02
N ASN A 166 11.53 19.57 1.77
CA ASN A 166 11.00 20.89 1.41
C ASN A 166 11.61 21.54 0.16
N GLY A 167 12.07 20.72 -0.80
CA GLY A 167 12.71 21.21 -2.03
C GLY A 167 11.78 21.18 -3.24
N ILE A 168 12.12 22.01 -4.25
CA ILE A 168 11.52 21.96 -5.58
C ILE A 168 12.64 21.61 -6.56
N SER A 169 12.42 20.52 -7.31
CA SER A 169 13.34 20.05 -8.34
C SER A 169 12.65 20.08 -9.69
N ILE A 170 13.28 20.66 -10.69
CA ILE A 170 12.79 20.71 -12.05
C ILE A 170 13.73 19.87 -12.91
N VAL A 171 13.19 18.99 -13.71
CA VAL A 171 13.92 18.17 -14.68
C VAL A 171 13.28 18.37 -16.04
N GLN A 172 14.05 18.89 -16.97
CA GLN A 172 13.66 19.06 -18.38
C GLN A 172 14.01 17.79 -19.18
N THR A 173 13.49 17.69 -20.39
CA THR A 173 13.79 16.55 -21.28
C THR A 173 15.29 16.41 -21.55
N ASP A 174 15.99 17.53 -21.72
CA ASP A 174 17.42 17.56 -22.03
C ASP A 174 18.29 17.19 -20.82
N ASP A 175 17.72 17.21 -19.60
CA ASP A 175 18.42 16.84 -18.36
C ASP A 175 18.49 15.32 -18.12
N LEU A 176 17.85 14.51 -18.97
CA LEU A 176 17.73 13.08 -18.78
C LEU A 176 19.10 12.40 -18.59
N GLN A 177 20.05 12.71 -19.48
CA GLN A 177 21.37 12.07 -19.45
C GLN A 177 22.23 12.58 -18.27
N THR A 178 22.05 13.81 -17.86
CA THR A 178 22.87 14.42 -16.82
C THR A 178 22.34 14.23 -15.41
N LEU A 179 21.02 14.19 -15.22
CA LEU A 179 20.40 14.09 -13.90
C LEU A 179 19.77 12.72 -13.60
N ILE A 180 19.28 12.00 -14.61
CA ILE A 180 18.55 10.74 -14.42
C ILE A 180 19.44 9.53 -14.68
N TRP A 181 20.17 9.49 -15.81
CA TRP A 181 20.99 8.35 -16.16
C TRP A 181 22.10 7.97 -15.16
N PRO A 182 22.71 8.90 -14.42
CA PRO A 182 23.67 8.55 -13.37
C PRO A 182 23.05 7.87 -12.14
N LEU A 183 21.73 7.93 -11.99
CA LEU A 183 21.04 7.35 -10.83
C LEU A 183 21.03 5.82 -10.89
N PRO A 184 21.06 5.14 -9.72
CA PRO A 184 20.87 3.70 -9.65
C PRO A 184 19.50 3.28 -10.21
N CYS A 185 19.40 2.13 -10.89
CA CYS A 185 18.15 1.60 -11.44
C CYS A 185 17.01 1.52 -10.41
N ARG A 186 17.35 1.25 -9.15
CA ARG A 186 16.39 1.19 -8.04
C ARG A 186 15.63 2.51 -7.79
N LYS A 187 16.11 3.63 -8.31
CA LYS A 187 15.41 4.92 -8.22
C LYS A 187 14.21 5.03 -9.17
N ILE A 188 14.12 4.16 -10.15
CA ILE A 188 12.91 4.02 -10.98
C ILE A 188 11.78 3.45 -10.14
N ASN A 189 10.68 4.19 -10.00
CA ASN A 189 9.48 3.69 -9.34
C ASN A 189 8.91 2.50 -10.13
N GLY A 190 8.94 1.31 -9.54
CA GLY A 190 8.61 0.04 -10.20
C GLY A 190 9.80 -0.93 -10.30
N VAL A 191 11.02 -0.47 -10.08
CA VAL A 191 12.19 -1.35 -9.91
C VAL A 191 12.36 -1.67 -8.43
N GLY A 192 11.84 -2.82 -8.01
CA GLY A 192 11.98 -3.32 -6.64
C GLY A 192 13.32 -4.03 -6.39
N PRO A 193 13.59 -4.45 -5.12
CA PRO A 193 14.88 -5.08 -4.76
C PRO A 193 15.26 -6.29 -5.64
N LYS A 194 14.30 -7.17 -5.97
CA LYS A 194 14.56 -8.34 -6.81
C LYS A 194 14.92 -8.01 -8.24
N ALA A 195 14.27 -6.98 -8.80
CA ALA A 195 14.59 -6.54 -10.16
C ALA A 195 15.96 -5.83 -10.20
N ASP A 196 16.25 -5.02 -9.18
CA ASP A 196 17.53 -4.35 -8.99
C ASP A 196 18.68 -5.35 -8.84
N GLU A 197 18.52 -6.36 -7.98
CA GLU A 197 19.49 -7.46 -7.82
C GLU A 197 19.75 -8.20 -9.14
N LYS A 198 18.69 -8.49 -9.90
CA LYS A 198 18.81 -9.13 -11.20
C LYS A 198 19.52 -8.24 -12.23
N LEU A 199 19.24 -6.93 -12.25
CA LEU A 199 19.95 -5.97 -13.09
C LEU A 199 21.43 -5.92 -12.75
N GLN A 200 21.77 -5.80 -11.46
CA GLN A 200 23.16 -5.80 -10.99
C GLN A 200 23.89 -7.09 -11.34
N GLY A 201 23.23 -8.25 -11.27
CA GLY A 201 23.77 -9.53 -11.72
C GLY A 201 24.14 -9.57 -13.22
N HIS A 202 23.56 -8.68 -14.01
CA HIS A 202 23.91 -8.46 -15.42
C HIS A 202 24.85 -7.25 -15.65
N GLY A 203 25.44 -6.70 -14.59
CA GLY A 203 26.33 -5.53 -14.67
C GLY A 203 25.61 -4.22 -15.00
N ILE A 204 24.32 -4.12 -14.68
CA ILE A 204 23.51 -2.90 -14.90
C ILE A 204 23.24 -2.27 -13.55
N HIS A 205 23.87 -1.15 -13.26
CA HIS A 205 23.81 -0.45 -11.98
C HIS A 205 23.03 0.86 -12.09
N THR A 206 23.21 1.55 -13.22
CA THR A 206 22.63 2.88 -13.47
C THR A 206 21.52 2.83 -14.52
N ILE A 207 20.68 3.86 -14.50
CA ILE A 207 19.60 4.02 -15.49
C ILE A 207 20.20 4.20 -16.90
N GLY A 208 21.35 4.88 -17.02
CA GLY A 208 22.05 5.04 -18.30
C GLY A 208 22.53 3.71 -18.87
N GLU A 209 23.12 2.84 -18.03
CA GLU A 209 23.51 1.49 -18.45
C GLU A 209 22.30 0.64 -18.85
N LEU A 210 21.17 0.80 -18.16
CA LEU A 210 19.91 0.15 -18.54
C LEU A 210 19.40 0.65 -19.91
N ALA A 211 19.48 1.96 -20.17
CA ALA A 211 19.07 2.56 -21.43
C ALA A 211 19.89 2.07 -22.63
N GLN A 212 21.13 1.66 -22.42
CA GLN A 212 22.00 1.11 -23.47
C GLN A 212 21.68 -0.35 -23.83
N ARG A 213 20.78 -1.02 -23.08
CA ARG A 213 20.40 -2.41 -23.37
C ARG A 213 19.34 -2.48 -24.46
N GLU A 214 19.50 -3.42 -25.37
CA GLU A 214 18.52 -3.66 -26.41
C GLU A 214 17.18 -4.10 -25.82
N ARG A 215 16.08 -3.57 -26.37
CA ARG A 215 14.73 -3.89 -25.96
C ARG A 215 14.42 -5.38 -26.00
N GLY A 216 14.91 -6.09 -27.04
CA GLY A 216 14.75 -7.54 -27.17
C GLY A 216 15.39 -8.29 -26.02
N TRP A 217 16.63 -7.96 -25.67
CA TRP A 217 17.34 -8.57 -24.56
C TRP A 217 16.62 -8.35 -23.21
N LEU A 218 16.08 -7.15 -22.98
CA LEU A 218 15.32 -6.86 -21.77
C LEU A 218 14.04 -7.70 -21.69
N ILE A 219 13.34 -7.88 -22.83
CA ILE A 219 12.14 -8.71 -22.92
C ILE A 219 12.47 -10.18 -22.60
N ASP A 220 13.54 -10.72 -23.19
CA ASP A 220 13.96 -12.11 -22.97
C ASP A 220 14.39 -12.35 -21.52
N THR A 221 15.05 -11.35 -20.91
CA THR A 221 15.57 -11.46 -19.54
C THR A 221 14.49 -11.23 -18.48
N PHE A 222 13.60 -10.25 -18.65
CA PHE A 222 12.67 -9.80 -17.62
C PHE A 222 11.20 -10.11 -17.93
N GLY A 223 10.92 -10.71 -19.07
CA GLY A 223 9.58 -11.01 -19.58
C GLY A 223 8.98 -9.87 -20.41
N LYS A 224 8.03 -10.23 -21.28
CA LYS A 224 7.48 -9.38 -22.34
C LYS A 224 7.05 -7.99 -21.86
N SER A 225 6.22 -7.93 -20.83
CA SER A 225 5.66 -6.67 -20.35
C SER A 225 6.67 -5.84 -19.55
N TYR A 226 7.37 -6.49 -18.60
CA TYR A 226 8.28 -5.78 -17.70
C TYR A 226 9.58 -5.37 -18.41
N GLY A 227 10.13 -6.22 -19.29
CA GLY A 227 11.32 -5.88 -20.09
C GLY A 227 11.06 -4.73 -21.06
N ALA A 228 9.91 -4.74 -21.75
CA ALA A 228 9.51 -3.63 -22.60
C ALA A 228 9.35 -2.32 -21.79
N TRP A 229 8.72 -2.41 -20.62
CA TRP A 229 8.56 -1.27 -19.72
C TRP A 229 9.92 -0.73 -19.20
N LEU A 230 10.86 -1.61 -18.82
CA LEU A 230 12.21 -1.21 -18.40
C LEU A 230 12.93 -0.40 -19.49
N HIS A 231 12.79 -0.80 -20.74
CA HIS A 231 13.34 -0.05 -21.86
C HIS A 231 12.76 1.36 -21.94
N GLU A 232 11.43 1.51 -21.94
CA GLU A 232 10.78 2.82 -22.05
C GLU A 232 11.14 3.75 -20.88
N VAL A 233 11.09 3.25 -19.65
CA VAL A 233 11.36 4.07 -18.46
C VAL A 233 12.83 4.48 -18.34
N SER A 234 13.78 3.69 -18.83
CA SER A 234 15.19 4.07 -18.86
C SER A 234 15.49 5.24 -19.80
N TRP A 235 14.66 5.42 -20.84
CA TRP A 235 14.66 6.58 -21.72
C TRP A 235 13.76 7.72 -21.23
N GLY A 236 13.29 7.64 -19.98
CA GLY A 236 12.43 8.67 -19.37
C GLY A 236 11.05 8.76 -20.02
N ARG A 237 10.58 7.74 -20.72
CA ARG A 237 9.29 7.72 -21.41
C ARG A 237 8.20 7.19 -20.50
N ASP A 238 7.17 7.99 -20.30
CA ASP A 238 5.98 7.63 -19.54
C ASP A 238 4.80 8.47 -20.07
N GLU A 239 3.97 7.86 -20.89
CA GLU A 239 2.84 8.53 -21.53
C GLU A 239 1.54 8.45 -20.72
N ARG A 240 1.59 7.89 -19.50
CA ARG A 240 0.40 7.77 -18.66
C ARG A 240 -0.11 9.16 -18.26
N PRO A 241 -1.36 9.50 -18.58
CA PRO A 241 -1.94 10.78 -18.16
C PRO A 241 -2.11 10.83 -16.63
N VAL A 242 -2.28 12.05 -16.11
CA VAL A 242 -2.74 12.27 -14.74
C VAL A 242 -4.22 11.90 -14.68
N GLN A 243 -4.56 10.87 -13.89
CA GLN A 243 -5.91 10.32 -13.77
C GLN A 243 -6.62 10.90 -12.55
N THR A 244 -7.66 11.69 -12.78
CA THR A 244 -8.45 12.31 -11.70
C THR A 244 -9.36 11.34 -10.99
N GLU A 245 -9.70 10.24 -11.63
CA GLU A 245 -10.59 9.19 -11.11
C GLU A 245 -9.91 7.81 -11.22
N SER A 246 -10.11 6.99 -10.22
CA SER A 246 -9.62 5.61 -10.19
C SER A 246 -10.60 4.74 -9.44
N GLU A 247 -11.05 3.68 -10.10
CA GLU A 247 -11.92 2.68 -9.49
C GLU A 247 -11.08 1.54 -8.91
N PRO A 248 -11.40 1.06 -7.69
CA PRO A 248 -10.67 -0.06 -7.11
C PRO A 248 -10.95 -1.36 -7.87
N VAL A 249 -9.90 -2.10 -8.19
CA VAL A 249 -10.01 -3.42 -8.83
C VAL A 249 -10.40 -4.52 -7.84
N SER A 250 -10.05 -4.32 -6.56
CA SER A 250 -10.35 -5.26 -5.48
C SER A 250 -10.33 -4.57 -4.13
N MET A 251 -11.04 -5.15 -3.14
CA MET A 251 -10.96 -4.81 -1.73
C MET A 251 -10.47 -6.00 -0.93
N SER A 252 -9.64 -5.77 0.09
CA SER A 252 -9.10 -6.82 0.92
C SER A 252 -8.84 -6.35 2.34
N ARG A 253 -8.93 -7.29 3.27
CA ARG A 253 -8.49 -7.14 4.66
C ARG A 253 -7.55 -8.27 5.00
N GLU A 254 -6.42 -7.93 5.60
CA GLU A 254 -5.46 -8.93 6.07
C GLU A 254 -4.89 -8.53 7.44
N THR A 255 -4.49 -9.52 8.21
CA THR A 255 -3.85 -9.30 9.50
C THR A 255 -2.67 -10.23 9.70
N THR A 256 -1.57 -9.69 10.24
CA THR A 256 -0.45 -10.48 10.76
C THR A 256 -0.71 -10.75 12.23
N PHE A 257 -0.64 -12.01 12.65
CA PHE A 257 -0.90 -12.40 14.02
C PHE A 257 0.27 -12.01 14.94
N GLU A 258 0.00 -11.81 16.22
CA GLU A 258 1.04 -11.51 17.20
C GLU A 258 2.00 -12.70 17.39
N ARG A 259 1.50 -13.92 17.29
CA ARG A 259 2.25 -15.19 17.23
C ARG A 259 1.80 -16.01 16.03
N ASP A 260 2.61 -16.97 15.59
CA ASP A 260 2.20 -17.88 14.53
C ASP A 260 1.16 -18.85 15.07
N LEU A 261 0.03 -19.00 14.35
CA LEU A 261 -1.10 -19.83 14.75
C LEU A 261 -1.08 -21.17 14.01
N HIS A 262 -1.59 -22.20 14.67
CA HIS A 262 -1.72 -23.54 14.11
C HIS A 262 -3.21 -23.86 13.86
N ALA A 263 -3.55 -24.30 12.65
CA ALA A 263 -4.95 -24.49 12.24
C ALA A 263 -5.77 -25.41 13.16
N VAL A 264 -5.15 -26.41 13.78
CA VAL A 264 -5.82 -27.34 14.70
C VAL A 264 -5.84 -26.79 16.12
N ARG A 265 -4.67 -26.38 16.66
CA ARG A 265 -4.55 -25.96 18.07
C ARG A 265 -5.23 -24.62 18.35
N ASP A 266 -5.12 -23.69 17.40
CA ASP A 266 -5.62 -22.31 17.52
C ASP A 266 -6.88 -22.09 16.67
N ARG A 267 -7.66 -23.14 16.45
CA ARG A 267 -8.81 -23.18 15.54
C ARG A 267 -9.85 -22.09 15.86
N ALA A 268 -10.23 -21.95 17.13
CA ALA A 268 -11.22 -20.96 17.54
C ALA A 268 -10.74 -19.53 17.26
N GLU A 269 -9.47 -19.22 17.55
CA GLU A 269 -8.86 -17.92 17.30
C GLU A 269 -8.79 -17.63 15.80
N LEU A 270 -8.33 -18.59 14.99
CA LEU A 270 -8.28 -18.48 13.53
C LEU A 270 -9.67 -18.31 12.93
N GLY A 271 -10.67 -19.07 13.38
CA GLY A 271 -12.06 -18.97 12.95
C GLY A 271 -12.66 -17.59 13.22
N ALA A 272 -12.46 -17.05 14.42
CA ALA A 272 -12.91 -15.71 14.80
C ALA A 272 -12.23 -14.62 13.96
N ILE A 273 -10.91 -14.72 13.73
CA ILE A 273 -10.16 -13.78 12.88
C ILE A 273 -10.69 -13.85 11.43
N PHE A 274 -10.86 -15.05 10.90
CA PHE A 274 -11.33 -15.26 9.55
C PHE A 274 -12.72 -14.68 9.31
N THR A 275 -13.67 -14.94 10.21
CA THR A 275 -15.04 -14.39 10.17
C THR A 275 -14.99 -12.86 10.17
N ARG A 276 -14.24 -12.26 11.11
CA ARG A 276 -14.08 -10.81 11.19
C ARG A 276 -13.49 -10.20 9.91
N LEU A 277 -12.51 -10.84 9.28
CA LEU A 277 -11.94 -10.35 8.00
C LEU A 277 -12.98 -10.36 6.88
N CYS A 278 -13.82 -11.41 6.80
CA CYS A 278 -14.90 -11.49 5.81
C CYS A 278 -15.95 -10.39 6.03
N GLU A 279 -16.37 -10.17 7.27
CA GLU A 279 -17.32 -9.12 7.65
C GLU A 279 -16.75 -7.71 7.33
N GLN A 280 -15.49 -7.48 7.64
CA GLN A 280 -14.83 -6.20 7.35
C GLN A 280 -14.75 -5.92 5.84
N VAL A 281 -14.42 -6.91 5.01
CA VAL A 281 -14.41 -6.75 3.56
C VAL A 281 -15.83 -6.50 3.02
N ALA A 282 -16.84 -7.22 3.53
CA ALA A 282 -18.23 -7.00 3.16
C ALA A 282 -18.70 -5.58 3.52
N THR A 283 -18.36 -5.11 4.72
CA THR A 283 -18.65 -3.74 5.17
C THR A 283 -17.96 -2.70 4.28
N ASP A 284 -16.69 -2.91 3.92
CA ASP A 284 -15.96 -1.99 3.03
C ASP A 284 -16.61 -1.92 1.65
N LEU A 285 -17.04 -3.06 1.10
CA LEU A 285 -17.77 -3.13 -0.17
C LEU A 285 -19.06 -2.34 -0.11
N SER A 286 -19.90 -2.61 0.90
CA SER A 286 -21.17 -1.96 1.10
C SER A 286 -21.05 -0.44 1.31
N ASN A 287 -20.11 0.00 2.16
CA ASN A 287 -19.87 1.42 2.44
C ASN A 287 -19.43 2.21 1.20
N LYS A 288 -18.77 1.55 0.25
CA LYS A 288 -18.30 2.17 -1.00
C LYS A 288 -19.22 1.89 -2.19
N GLY A 289 -20.32 1.17 -1.99
CA GLY A 289 -21.29 0.84 -3.02
C GLY A 289 -20.78 -0.13 -4.09
N TYR A 290 -19.91 -1.09 -3.72
CA TYR A 290 -19.41 -2.10 -4.64
C TYR A 290 -19.96 -3.50 -4.35
N LEU A 291 -20.09 -4.27 -5.41
CA LEU A 291 -20.22 -5.71 -5.37
C LEU A 291 -19.01 -6.34 -6.07
N GLY A 292 -18.66 -7.57 -5.71
CA GLY A 292 -17.58 -8.30 -6.38
C GLY A 292 -17.91 -9.76 -6.57
N LYS A 293 -17.20 -10.46 -7.47
CA LYS A 293 -17.47 -11.87 -7.77
C LYS A 293 -16.27 -12.80 -7.67
N THR A 294 -15.05 -12.29 -7.52
CA THR A 294 -13.87 -13.13 -7.29
C THR A 294 -13.48 -13.04 -5.83
N ILE A 295 -13.69 -14.11 -5.08
CA ILE A 295 -13.37 -14.17 -3.65
C ILE A 295 -12.10 -14.99 -3.49
N GLY A 296 -11.15 -14.47 -2.71
CA GLY A 296 -9.88 -15.12 -2.51
C GLY A 296 -9.33 -14.96 -1.12
N ILE A 297 -8.40 -15.83 -0.78
CA ILE A 297 -7.62 -15.78 0.45
C ILE A 297 -6.14 -15.57 0.15
N LYS A 298 -5.47 -14.94 1.09
CA LYS A 298 -4.01 -14.88 1.18
C LYS A 298 -3.59 -15.43 2.53
N LEU A 299 -2.71 -16.39 2.50
CA LEU A 299 -2.13 -16.98 3.70
C LEU A 299 -0.61 -16.86 3.61
N ARG A 300 0.03 -16.48 4.71
CA ARG A 300 1.49 -16.47 4.83
C ARG A 300 1.90 -17.38 5.98
N TYR A 301 2.83 -18.28 5.71
CA TYR A 301 3.38 -19.18 6.71
C TYR A 301 4.49 -18.51 7.55
N ASP A 302 4.94 -19.21 8.58
CA ASP A 302 6.03 -18.81 9.49
C ASP A 302 7.36 -18.53 8.78
N ASN A 303 7.63 -19.23 7.68
CA ASN A 303 8.79 -19.04 6.81
C ASN A 303 8.63 -17.92 5.77
N PHE A 304 7.61 -17.07 5.91
CA PHE A 304 7.25 -15.96 4.99
C PHE A 304 6.81 -16.37 3.58
N GLN A 305 6.71 -17.63 3.25
CA GLN A 305 6.06 -18.07 2.01
C GLN A 305 4.58 -17.69 2.05
N SER A 306 4.08 -17.13 0.95
CA SER A 306 2.66 -16.77 0.81
C SER A 306 2.00 -17.64 -0.24
N VAL A 307 0.77 -18.03 0.03
CA VAL A 307 -0.11 -18.71 -0.92
C VAL A 307 -1.41 -17.93 -1.05
N THR A 308 -1.98 -17.96 -2.26
CA THR A 308 -3.29 -17.38 -2.56
C THR A 308 -4.15 -18.43 -3.25
N ARG A 309 -5.45 -18.39 -3.00
CA ARG A 309 -6.45 -19.18 -3.69
C ARG A 309 -7.68 -18.33 -3.93
N ASP A 310 -8.24 -18.42 -5.12
CA ASP A 310 -9.41 -17.66 -5.53
C ASP A 310 -10.49 -18.60 -6.06
N VAL A 311 -11.73 -18.13 -6.01
CA VAL A 311 -12.91 -18.67 -6.71
C VAL A 311 -13.66 -17.49 -7.32
N THR A 312 -14.12 -17.65 -8.55
CA THR A 312 -14.98 -16.66 -9.22
C THR A 312 -16.39 -17.20 -9.27
N LEU A 313 -17.34 -16.43 -8.74
CA LEU A 313 -18.76 -16.74 -8.74
C LEU A 313 -19.39 -16.38 -10.09
N ASP A 314 -20.57 -16.92 -10.34
CA ASP A 314 -21.45 -16.55 -11.46
C ASP A 314 -22.20 -15.23 -11.24
N HIS A 315 -22.32 -14.79 -9.97
CA HIS A 315 -23.00 -13.57 -9.55
C HIS A 315 -22.08 -12.64 -8.76
N PHE A 316 -22.49 -11.38 -8.62
CA PHE A 316 -21.81 -10.39 -7.79
C PHE A 316 -22.44 -10.36 -6.39
N THR A 317 -21.62 -10.14 -5.37
CA THR A 317 -22.06 -10.12 -3.97
C THR A 317 -21.24 -9.15 -3.11
N ALA A 318 -21.85 -8.67 -2.03
CA ALA A 318 -21.20 -8.07 -0.86
C ALA A 318 -21.67 -8.76 0.44
N ASP A 319 -22.41 -9.89 0.31
CA ASP A 319 -22.92 -10.64 1.45
C ASP A 319 -21.79 -11.30 2.24
N PRO A 320 -21.65 -11.00 3.55
CA PRO A 320 -20.56 -11.53 4.37
C PRO A 320 -20.61 -13.06 4.52
N ALA A 321 -21.79 -13.67 4.54
CA ALA A 321 -21.95 -15.12 4.66
C ALA A 321 -21.46 -15.83 3.39
N THR A 322 -21.80 -15.31 2.23
CA THR A 322 -21.32 -15.81 0.94
C THR A 322 -19.81 -15.64 0.82
N ILE A 323 -19.27 -14.47 1.17
CA ILE A 323 -17.82 -14.22 1.16
C ILE A 323 -17.11 -15.20 2.08
N ARG A 324 -17.60 -15.41 3.31
CA ARG A 324 -17.02 -16.33 4.28
C ARG A 324 -17.03 -17.78 3.79
N ARG A 325 -18.15 -18.25 3.25
CA ARG A 325 -18.30 -19.60 2.69
C ARG A 325 -17.31 -19.85 1.56
N GLN A 326 -17.25 -18.94 0.59
CA GLN A 326 -16.38 -19.10 -0.58
C GLN A 326 -14.89 -18.96 -0.23
N ALA A 327 -14.53 -18.02 0.62
CA ALA A 327 -13.17 -17.89 1.15
C ALA A 327 -12.78 -19.15 1.95
N GLY A 328 -13.72 -19.77 2.68
CA GLY A 328 -13.53 -21.04 3.37
C GLY A 328 -13.21 -22.20 2.42
N LEU A 329 -13.91 -22.30 1.28
CA LEU A 329 -13.58 -23.28 0.24
C LEU A 329 -12.16 -23.02 -0.33
N CYS A 330 -11.73 -21.77 -0.42
CA CYS A 330 -10.35 -21.46 -0.81
C CYS A 330 -9.34 -21.90 0.24
N LEU A 331 -9.63 -21.76 1.55
CA LEU A 331 -8.79 -22.25 2.64
C LEU A 331 -8.62 -23.77 2.63
N LYS A 332 -9.66 -24.53 2.29
CA LYS A 332 -9.58 -26.01 2.15
C LYS A 332 -8.58 -26.47 1.07
N ARG A 333 -8.15 -25.56 0.17
CA ARG A 333 -7.23 -25.85 -0.94
C ARG A 333 -5.76 -25.46 -0.63
N VAL A 334 -5.44 -25.11 0.61
CA VAL A 334 -4.08 -24.78 1.04
C VAL A 334 -3.61 -25.74 2.12
N ASP A 335 -2.29 -25.86 2.25
CA ASP A 335 -1.70 -26.65 3.33
C ASP A 335 -1.86 -25.92 4.67
N LEU A 336 -2.67 -26.48 5.56
CA LEU A 336 -2.93 -25.96 6.91
C LEU A 336 -2.16 -26.72 8.02
N SER A 337 -1.27 -27.64 7.66
CA SER A 337 -0.42 -28.36 8.62
C SER A 337 0.68 -27.48 9.21
N ARG A 338 1.03 -26.41 8.53
CA ARG A 338 2.09 -25.47 8.89
C ARG A 338 1.55 -24.32 9.74
N ARG A 339 2.44 -23.68 10.50
CA ARG A 339 2.09 -22.47 11.26
C ARG A 339 1.81 -21.31 10.31
N ILE A 340 0.77 -20.57 10.64
CA ILE A 340 0.26 -19.45 9.86
C ILE A 340 0.63 -18.14 10.54
N ARG A 341 1.25 -17.24 9.81
CA ARG A 341 1.68 -15.92 10.28
C ARG A 341 0.68 -14.82 9.94
N LEU A 342 -0.02 -14.93 8.79
CA LEU A 342 -0.93 -13.92 8.27
C LEU A 342 -2.08 -14.60 7.56
N LEU A 343 -3.26 -14.03 7.72
CA LEU A 343 -4.45 -14.38 6.96
C LEU A 343 -5.09 -13.12 6.37
N GLY A 344 -5.54 -13.21 5.12
CA GLY A 344 -6.23 -12.16 4.41
C GLY A 344 -7.38 -12.71 3.56
N VAL A 345 -8.40 -11.87 3.40
CA VAL A 345 -9.56 -12.11 2.52
C VAL A 345 -9.63 -10.98 1.51
N ARG A 346 -9.90 -11.30 0.26
CA ARG A 346 -9.99 -10.38 -0.87
C ARG A 346 -11.24 -10.64 -1.68
N VAL A 347 -11.86 -9.54 -2.13
CA VAL A 347 -12.95 -9.58 -3.13
C VAL A 347 -12.51 -8.74 -4.33
N GLY A 348 -12.55 -9.32 -5.50
CA GLY A 348 -12.12 -8.71 -6.77
C GLY A 348 -13.21 -8.77 -7.85
N LYS A 349 -12.87 -8.26 -9.04
CA LYS A 349 -13.82 -8.00 -10.13
C LYS A 349 -15.00 -7.18 -9.62
N LEU A 350 -14.66 -5.98 -9.11
CA LEU A 350 -15.63 -5.08 -8.50
C LEU A 350 -16.48 -4.39 -9.57
N VAL A 351 -17.78 -4.17 -9.23
CA VAL A 351 -18.70 -3.36 -10.00
C VAL A 351 -19.50 -2.47 -9.06
N LYS A 352 -19.91 -1.30 -9.52
CA LYS A 352 -20.98 -0.53 -8.87
C LYS A 352 -22.30 -0.91 -9.54
N PRO A 353 -23.34 -1.34 -8.78
CA PRO A 353 -24.67 -1.50 -9.34
C PRO A 353 -25.15 -0.17 -9.90
N GLY A 354 -25.93 -0.22 -10.98
CA GLY A 354 -26.62 0.96 -11.51
C GLY A 354 -27.59 1.57 -10.49
N THR A 355 -28.01 2.80 -10.71
CA THR A 355 -29.00 3.50 -9.85
C THR A 355 -30.34 2.79 -9.76
N ASP A 356 -30.65 1.90 -10.73
CA ASP A 356 -31.79 1.01 -10.79
C ASP A 356 -31.57 -0.38 -10.13
N GLY A 357 -30.41 -0.57 -9.50
CA GLY A 357 -30.00 -1.85 -8.91
C GLY A 357 -29.52 -2.89 -9.94
N SER A 358 -29.45 -2.55 -11.23
CA SER A 358 -28.94 -3.44 -12.26
C SER A 358 -27.44 -3.68 -12.09
N VAL A 359 -27.01 -4.93 -12.22
CA VAL A 359 -25.60 -5.31 -12.24
C VAL A 359 -25.20 -5.54 -13.68
N PRO A 360 -24.09 -4.93 -14.17
CA PRO A 360 -23.63 -5.16 -15.54
C PRO A 360 -23.47 -6.65 -15.82
N GLN A 361 -24.18 -7.16 -16.84
CA GLN A 361 -23.95 -8.51 -17.34
C GLN A 361 -22.58 -8.54 -18.03
N VAL A 362 -21.60 -9.14 -17.36
CA VAL A 362 -20.31 -9.42 -18.00
C VAL A 362 -20.53 -10.65 -18.89
N TYR A 363 -20.63 -10.44 -20.20
CA TYR A 363 -20.55 -11.52 -21.16
C TYR A 363 -19.24 -12.27 -20.94
N SER A 364 -19.32 -13.47 -20.37
CA SER A 364 -18.21 -14.41 -20.40
C SER A 364 -18.12 -14.97 -21.81
N ASP A 365 -16.98 -14.72 -22.45
CA ASP A 365 -16.65 -15.35 -23.73
C ASP A 365 -16.68 -16.88 -23.57
N PRO A 366 -17.52 -17.62 -24.33
CA PRO A 366 -17.69 -19.07 -24.13
C PRO A 366 -16.44 -19.90 -24.44
N ALA A 367 -15.37 -19.28 -24.98
CA ALA A 367 -14.16 -19.98 -25.43
C ALA A 367 -13.11 -20.25 -24.33
N SER A 368 -13.34 -19.89 -23.06
CA SER A 368 -12.34 -20.03 -21.98
C SER A 368 -12.73 -21.00 -20.85
N SER A 369 -13.58 -21.98 -21.09
CA SER A 369 -13.89 -23.01 -20.09
C SER A 369 -12.81 -24.09 -20.09
N PRO A 370 -12.08 -24.32 -18.98
CA PRO A 370 -11.23 -25.50 -18.87
C PRO A 370 -12.10 -26.78 -18.73
N PRO A 371 -11.62 -27.95 -19.21
CA PRO A 371 -12.37 -29.19 -19.16
C PRO A 371 -12.66 -29.62 -17.72
N PRO A 372 -13.77 -30.40 -17.51
CA PRO A 372 -14.17 -30.82 -16.17
C PRO A 372 -13.13 -31.77 -15.57
N ARG A 373 -12.66 -31.45 -14.37
CA ARG A 373 -11.82 -32.36 -13.57
C ARG A 373 -12.67 -33.31 -12.75
N ASP A 374 -12.29 -34.57 -12.84
CA ASP A 374 -12.81 -35.73 -12.18
C ASP A 374 -13.07 -35.57 -10.67
N GLN A 375 -14.29 -35.85 -10.23
CA GLN A 375 -14.75 -35.83 -8.85
C GLN A 375 -14.65 -37.22 -8.25
N THR A 376 -13.51 -37.65 -7.75
CA THR A 376 -13.47 -38.76 -6.78
C THR A 376 -12.20 -38.68 -5.91
N ARG A 377 -12.28 -37.96 -4.80
CA ARG A 377 -11.48 -38.22 -3.58
C ARG A 377 -12.25 -37.69 -2.39
N HIS A 378 -12.74 -38.56 -1.55
CA HIS A 378 -13.37 -38.27 -0.27
C HIS A 378 -12.33 -37.60 0.67
N ASP A 379 -12.70 -36.44 1.19
CA ASP A 379 -11.89 -35.58 2.00
C ASP A 379 -11.93 -35.89 3.48
N ARG A 380 -10.75 -36.09 4.07
CA ARG A 380 -10.52 -36.11 5.53
C ARG A 380 -10.41 -34.71 6.15
N ASN A 381 -10.80 -33.65 5.43
CA ASN A 381 -10.59 -32.26 5.88
C ASN A 381 -11.83 -31.55 6.45
N ASP A 382 -12.96 -32.26 6.58
CA ASP A 382 -14.24 -31.70 7.10
C ASP A 382 -14.19 -31.20 8.54
N LEU A 383 -13.08 -31.44 9.24
CA LEU A 383 -12.93 -31.13 10.67
C LEU A 383 -12.14 -29.84 10.95
N LEU A 384 -11.54 -29.17 9.96
CA LEU A 384 -10.63 -28.05 10.23
C LEU A 384 -11.33 -26.74 10.59
N PHE A 385 -12.54 -26.50 10.05
CA PHE A 385 -13.38 -25.34 10.39
C PHE A 385 -14.87 -25.72 10.22
N PRO A 386 -15.52 -26.39 11.20
CA PRO A 386 -16.90 -26.87 11.05
C PRO A 386 -17.94 -25.77 10.89
N GLU A 387 -17.65 -24.53 11.28
CA GLU A 387 -18.50 -23.37 11.07
C GLU A 387 -18.54 -22.90 9.58
N LEU A 388 -17.76 -23.54 8.70
CA LEU A 388 -17.76 -23.24 7.26
C LEU A 388 -18.86 -24.03 6.52
N ASP A 389 -19.55 -24.94 7.18
CA ASP A 389 -20.57 -25.83 6.60
C ASP A 389 -22.01 -25.43 6.97
N GLY A 390 -22.23 -24.20 7.47
CA GLY A 390 -23.54 -23.65 7.82
C GLY A 390 -24.05 -22.61 6.79
#